data_d986d9ee1e6c95e2127125a86363a659
#
_entry.id   d986d9ee1e6c95e2127125a86363a659
#
_cell.length_a   1.000
_cell.length_b   1.000
_cell.length_c   1.000
_cell.angle_alpha   90.00
_cell.angle_beta   90.00
_cell.angle_gamma   90.00
#
_symmetry.space_group_name_H-M   'P 1'
#
loop_
_entity.id
_entity.type
_entity.pdbx_description
1 polymer ?
#
loop_
_entity_poly.entity_id
_entity_poly.type
_entity_poly.pdbx_seq_one_letter_code
_entity_poly.pdbx_strand_id
1 'polypeptide(L)'
;MFFNKKKLPCYSVWKNTTASPDGYVTGLEPATNFPNPRTYEGENRRVLNVAPGATKEFDLRIEIHTDPAAIEGAEKAIADIQGDTPPRVYDAPQPGWCA
;
A
#
# COMPACT_ATOMS: atom_id res chain seq x y z
N MET A 1 -2.66 0.86 9.45
CA MET A 1 -1.77 1.86 8.81
C MET A 1 -2.59 2.88 8.05
N PHE A 2 -2.26 4.15 8.17
CA PHE A 2 -2.92 5.27 7.48
C PHE A 2 -1.91 6.00 6.60
N PHE A 3 -2.31 6.35 5.40
CA PHE A 3 -1.53 7.14 4.46
C PHE A 3 -2.46 7.83 3.45
N ASN A 4 -1.95 8.85 2.77
CA ASN A 4 -2.72 9.54 1.75
C ASN A 4 -2.55 8.86 0.39
N LYS A 5 -3.61 8.20 -0.09
CA LYS A 5 -3.60 7.48 -1.39
C LYS A 5 -3.41 8.39 -2.62
N LYS A 6 -3.55 9.71 -2.49
CA LYS A 6 -3.22 10.65 -3.57
C LYS A 6 -1.72 10.91 -3.66
N LYS A 7 -1.00 10.82 -2.52
CA LYS A 7 0.46 10.92 -2.46
C LYS A 7 1.14 9.57 -2.73
N LEU A 8 0.52 8.48 -2.25
CA LEU A 8 1.01 7.10 -2.37
C LEU A 8 -0.10 6.23 -3.00
N PRO A 9 -0.25 6.27 -4.33
CA PRO A 9 -1.38 5.63 -5.02
C PRO A 9 -1.26 4.11 -5.13
N CYS A 10 -0.07 3.56 -4.92
CA CYS A 10 0.19 2.13 -4.97
C CYS A 10 0.34 1.56 -3.56
N TYR A 11 -0.10 0.31 -3.38
CA TYR A 11 0.06 -0.41 -2.13
C TYR A 11 0.39 -1.87 -2.44
N SER A 12 1.58 -2.29 -2.04
CA SER A 12 2.01 -3.67 -2.18
C SER A 12 2.01 -4.36 -0.83
N VAL A 13 1.67 -5.64 -0.82
CA VAL A 13 1.79 -6.50 0.35
C VAL A 13 2.76 -7.61 0.01
N TRP A 14 3.95 -7.57 0.59
CA TRP A 14 4.86 -8.69 0.53
C TRP A 14 4.47 -9.72 1.59
N LYS A 15 4.37 -10.97 1.17
CA LYS A 15 4.00 -12.08 2.05
C LYS A 15 5.15 -13.06 2.13
N ASN A 16 5.56 -13.38 3.35
CA ASN A 16 6.46 -14.50 3.59
C ASN A 16 5.75 -15.81 3.28
N THR A 17 6.39 -16.68 2.49
CA THR A 17 5.86 -17.98 2.09
C THR A 17 6.54 -19.16 2.81
N THR A 18 7.39 -18.88 3.80
CA THR A 18 8.03 -19.92 4.62
C THR A 18 7.03 -20.58 5.58
N ALA A 19 7.41 -21.74 6.12
CA ALA A 19 6.58 -22.44 7.09
C ALA A 19 6.41 -21.63 8.38
N SER A 20 5.26 -21.78 9.04
CA SER A 20 4.95 -21.06 10.28
C SER A 20 6.01 -21.19 11.39
N PRO A 21 6.67 -22.36 11.59
CA PRO A 21 7.75 -22.50 12.56
C PRO A 21 8.99 -21.62 12.28
N ASP A 22 9.19 -21.21 11.04
CA ASP A 22 10.32 -20.35 10.63
C ASP A 22 10.05 -18.85 10.91
N GLY A 23 8.89 -18.56 11.47
CA GLY A 23 8.40 -17.21 11.68
C GLY A 23 7.70 -16.63 10.46
N TYR A 24 6.88 -15.62 10.69
CA TYR A 24 6.14 -14.93 9.64
C TYR A 24 6.40 -13.44 9.68
N VAL A 25 6.64 -12.86 8.53
CA VAL A 25 6.77 -11.41 8.34
C VAL A 25 6.01 -10.99 7.08
N THR A 26 5.47 -9.79 7.08
CA THR A 26 4.82 -9.19 5.91
C THR A 26 5.30 -7.77 5.72
N GLY A 27 5.47 -7.35 4.47
CA GLY A 27 5.72 -5.96 4.10
C GLY A 27 4.40 -5.27 3.78
N LEU A 28 4.14 -4.12 4.41
CA LEU A 28 3.00 -3.25 4.12
C LEU A 28 3.56 -1.99 3.45
N GLU A 29 3.48 -1.89 2.14
CA GLU A 29 4.30 -1.01 1.32
C GLU A 29 3.47 0.00 0.51
N PRO A 30 2.98 1.09 1.16
CA PRO A 30 2.40 2.22 0.42
C PRO A 30 3.51 2.92 -0.38
N ALA A 31 3.29 3.16 -1.67
CA ALA A 31 4.33 3.63 -2.58
C ALA A 31 3.79 4.58 -3.66
N THR A 32 4.71 5.30 -4.29
CA THR A 32 4.40 6.14 -5.45
C THR A 32 4.24 5.34 -6.74
N ASN A 33 4.79 4.12 -6.78
CA ASN A 33 4.78 3.21 -7.93
C ASN A 33 4.77 1.76 -7.47
N PHE A 34 4.58 0.83 -8.40
CA PHE A 34 4.70 -0.61 -8.13
C PHE A 34 6.17 -1.05 -8.00
N PRO A 35 6.44 -2.21 -7.36
CA PRO A 35 7.81 -2.71 -7.14
C PRO A 35 8.41 -3.35 -8.41
N ASN A 36 8.34 -2.64 -9.53
CA ASN A 36 8.93 -3.05 -10.80
C ASN A 36 10.27 -2.35 -11.03
N PRO A 37 11.06 -2.77 -12.03
CA PRO A 37 12.24 -2.02 -12.47
C PRO A 37 11.90 -0.55 -12.78
N ARG A 38 12.80 0.36 -12.40
CA ARG A 38 12.57 1.81 -12.57
C ARG A 38 12.30 2.23 -14.02
N THR A 39 12.93 1.57 -14.99
CA THR A 39 12.69 1.81 -16.41
C THR A 39 11.24 1.54 -16.77
N TYR A 40 10.72 0.38 -16.37
CA TYR A 40 9.31 0.00 -16.57
C TYR A 40 8.34 0.99 -15.92
N GLU A 41 8.60 1.38 -14.68
CA GLU A 41 7.78 2.37 -13.98
C GLU A 41 7.85 3.75 -14.66
N GLY A 42 9.00 4.12 -15.24
CA GLY A 42 9.19 5.33 -16.03
C GLY A 42 8.37 5.33 -17.32
N GLU A 43 8.36 4.24 -18.07
CA GLU A 43 7.56 4.06 -19.28
C GLU A 43 6.05 4.16 -18.97
N ASN A 44 5.64 3.66 -17.82
CA ASN A 44 4.26 3.76 -17.32
C ASN A 44 3.96 5.09 -16.59
N ARG A 45 4.88 6.06 -16.60
CA ARG A 45 4.73 7.40 -16.00
C ARG A 45 4.43 7.41 -14.50
N ARG A 46 4.91 6.41 -13.77
CA ARG A 46 4.70 6.29 -12.31
C ARG A 46 5.91 6.72 -11.48
N VAL A 47 7.03 7.06 -12.10
CA VAL A 47 8.20 7.57 -11.39
C VAL A 47 7.96 9.01 -10.97
N LEU A 48 7.99 9.25 -9.66
CA LEU A 48 7.94 10.60 -9.11
C LEU A 48 9.29 11.29 -9.26
N ASN A 49 9.31 12.40 -9.94
CA ASN A 49 10.51 13.23 -10.08
C ASN A 49 10.52 14.35 -9.05
N VAL A 50 11.66 14.56 -8.41
CA VAL A 50 11.90 15.67 -7.47
C VAL A 50 12.95 16.58 -8.11
N ALA A 51 12.59 17.83 -8.34
CA ALA A 51 13.52 18.81 -8.91
C ALA A 51 14.64 19.15 -7.92
N PRO A 52 15.81 19.63 -8.37
CA PRO A 52 16.87 20.08 -7.48
C PRO A 52 16.38 21.11 -6.48
N GLY A 53 16.67 20.90 -5.20
CA GLY A 53 16.23 21.77 -4.10
C GLY A 53 14.76 21.62 -3.69
N ALA A 54 13.96 20.80 -4.39
CA ALA A 54 12.56 20.54 -4.01
C ALA A 54 12.46 19.43 -2.98
N THR A 55 11.38 19.47 -2.19
CA THR A 55 11.04 18.46 -1.18
C THR A 55 9.71 17.81 -1.53
N LYS A 56 9.61 16.51 -1.27
CA LYS A 56 8.35 15.75 -1.26
C LYS A 56 8.17 15.12 0.11
N GLU A 57 6.98 15.26 0.67
CA GLU A 57 6.67 14.78 2.02
C GLU A 57 5.56 13.73 1.95
N PHE A 58 5.76 12.67 2.70
CA PHE A 58 4.81 11.56 2.85
C PHE A 58 4.58 11.30 4.33
N ASP A 59 3.32 11.25 4.72
CA ASP A 59 2.90 11.02 6.08
C ASP A 59 2.33 9.61 6.21
N LEU A 60 2.88 8.83 7.12
CA LEU A 60 2.39 7.51 7.47
C LEU A 60 2.12 7.45 8.98
N ARG A 61 1.00 6.85 9.36
CA ARG A 61 0.65 6.57 10.75
C ARG A 61 0.36 5.09 10.92
N ILE A 62 1.06 4.46 11.85
CA ILE A 62 0.84 3.07 12.24
C ILE A 62 0.24 3.08 13.64
N GLU A 63 -0.85 2.35 13.81
CA GLU A 63 -1.50 2.15 15.09
C GLU A 63 -1.54 0.65 15.40
N ILE A 64 -1.36 0.33 16.67
CA ILE A 64 -1.47 -1.03 17.21
C ILE A 64 -2.59 -1.01 18.23
N HIS A 65 -3.59 -1.85 18.03
CA HIS A 65 -4.74 -1.98 18.90
C HIS A 65 -4.69 -3.34 19.60
N THR A 66 -4.86 -3.35 20.91
CA THR A 66 -4.76 -4.55 21.76
C THR A 66 -6.05 -4.86 22.52
N ASP A 67 -6.99 -3.93 22.53
CA ASP A 67 -8.29 -4.15 23.16
C ASP A 67 -9.41 -4.27 22.11
N PRO A 68 -10.48 -5.06 22.40
CA PRO A 68 -11.56 -5.32 21.45
C PRO A 68 -12.28 -4.06 20.96
N ALA A 69 -12.51 -3.09 21.83
CA ALA A 69 -13.24 -1.87 21.46
C ALA A 69 -12.44 -1.00 20.49
N ALA A 70 -11.12 -0.90 20.67
CA ALA A 70 -10.25 -0.17 19.75
C ALA A 70 -10.13 -0.90 18.41
N ILE A 71 -10.14 -2.24 18.38
CA ILE A 71 -10.16 -3.04 17.15
C ILE A 71 -11.46 -2.79 16.38
N GLU A 72 -12.62 -2.91 17.05
CA GLU A 72 -13.93 -2.65 16.45
C GLU A 72 -14.03 -1.21 15.91
N GLY A 73 -13.51 -0.23 16.65
CA GLY A 73 -13.44 1.16 16.22
C GLY A 73 -12.59 1.34 14.96
N ALA A 74 -11.45 0.64 14.85
CA ALA A 74 -10.59 0.67 13.67
C ALA A 74 -11.25 0.00 12.47
N GLU A 75 -11.91 -1.14 12.65
CA GLU A 75 -12.67 -1.83 11.58
C GLU A 75 -13.81 -0.96 11.07
N LYS A 76 -14.56 -0.33 11.96
CA LYS A 76 -15.61 0.63 11.58
C LYS A 76 -15.04 1.80 10.77
N ALA A 77 -13.94 2.40 11.20
CA ALA A 77 -13.32 3.51 10.48
C ALA A 77 -12.85 3.11 9.07
N ILE A 78 -12.37 1.88 8.90
CA ILE A 78 -12.00 1.33 7.59
C ILE A 78 -13.24 1.14 6.72
N ALA A 79 -14.32 0.58 7.27
CA ALA A 79 -15.58 0.40 6.56
C ALA A 79 -16.19 1.74 6.12
N ASP A 80 -16.16 2.75 7.00
CA ASP A 80 -16.64 4.10 6.69
C ASP A 80 -15.85 4.75 5.54
N ILE A 81 -14.51 4.53 5.47
CA ILE A 81 -13.66 5.01 4.35
C ILE A 81 -13.97 4.27 3.05
N GLN A 82 -14.21 2.97 3.12
CA GLN A 82 -14.54 2.15 1.95
C GLN A 82 -15.92 2.52 1.39
N GLY A 83 -16.88 2.84 2.25
CA GLY A 83 -18.27 3.12 1.88
C GLY A 83 -18.94 1.89 1.24
N ASP A 84 -19.94 2.15 0.40
CA ASP A 84 -20.74 1.10 -0.24
C ASP A 84 -20.10 0.50 -1.51
N THR A 85 -18.90 0.96 -1.88
CA THR A 85 -18.21 0.47 -3.07
C THR A 85 -17.32 -0.72 -2.73
N PRO A 86 -17.63 -1.94 -3.18
CA PRO A 86 -16.78 -3.10 -2.92
C PRO A 86 -15.44 -2.95 -3.64
N PRO A 87 -14.36 -3.52 -3.09
CA PRO A 87 -13.07 -3.54 -3.75
C PRO A 87 -13.16 -4.35 -5.05
N ARG A 88 -12.54 -3.85 -6.12
CA ARG A 88 -12.42 -4.59 -7.36
C ARG A 88 -11.23 -5.56 -7.24
N VAL A 89 -11.53 -6.84 -7.28
CA VAL A 89 -10.54 -7.91 -7.27
C VAL A 89 -10.34 -8.44 -8.69
N TYR A 90 -9.10 -8.74 -9.05
CA TYR A 90 -8.74 -9.29 -10.36
C TYR A 90 -8.06 -10.64 -10.15
N ASP A 91 -8.40 -11.64 -10.97
CA ASP A 91 -7.80 -12.97 -10.92
C ASP A 91 -6.38 -13.01 -11.47
N ALA A 92 -6.00 -12.01 -12.24
CA ALA A 92 -4.67 -11.87 -12.82
C ALA A 92 -4.19 -10.41 -12.77
N PRO A 93 -2.88 -10.17 -12.81
CA PRO A 93 -2.31 -8.82 -12.90
C PRO A 93 -2.89 -8.07 -14.11
N GLN A 94 -3.21 -6.81 -13.90
CA GLN A 94 -3.70 -5.96 -14.97
C GLN A 94 -2.54 -5.48 -15.86
N PRO A 95 -2.79 -5.24 -17.16
CA PRO A 95 -1.78 -4.71 -18.06
C PRO A 95 -1.10 -3.46 -17.49
N GLY A 96 0.23 -3.43 -17.50
CA GLY A 96 1.01 -2.33 -16.96
C GLY A 96 1.23 -2.33 -15.44
N TRP A 97 0.71 -3.32 -14.69
CA TRP A 97 0.97 -3.42 -13.24
C TRP A 97 2.25 -4.18 -12.91
N CYS A 98 2.61 -5.16 -13.73
CA CYS A 98 3.83 -5.96 -13.57
C CYS A 98 4.71 -5.87 -14.82
N ALA A 99 6.03 -5.87 -14.60
CA ALA A 99 7.03 -6.00 -15.64
C ALA A 99 7.09 -7.44 -16.16
#